data_3923e80156d467c6cf66065553fd234f
#
_entry.id   3923e80156d467c6cf66065553fd234f
#
_cell.length_a   1.000
_cell.length_b   1.000
_cell.length_c   1.000
_cell.angle_alpha   90.00
_cell.angle_beta   90.00
_cell.angle_gamma   90.00
#
_symmetry.space_group_name_H-M   'P 1'
#
loop_
_entity.id
_entity.type
_entity.pdbx_description
1 polymer ?
#
loop_
_entity_poly.entity_id
_entity_poly.type
_entity_poly.pdbx_seq_one_letter_code
_entity_poly.pdbx_strand_id
1 'polypeptide(L)'
;MPDIDIDFADRQHILDVLPHTRATIIDKKGVKSHNTGVYFTTAPTMPNDNQCSLDYQVAEQLGYFKLDLLNVSIYSQVKTRIHLEELVAKDPPWDKLQDQSFVDQLFHLNGHFAVVSKLKPKTIEEVACCLAIIRPAKRYLVDSEWSKIHSEVWAKPTDGQYYFKKAHAMSYAMAVAVHMNLLNFSD
;
A
#
# COMPACT_ATOMS: atom_id res chain seq x y z
N MET A 1 12.01 -3.23 14.19
CA MET A 1 12.13 -1.80 13.78
C MET A 1 10.83 -1.34 13.14
N PRO A 2 10.52 -0.03 13.07
CA PRO A 2 9.41 0.43 12.25
C PRO A 2 9.69 0.15 10.77
N ASP A 3 8.70 -0.38 10.04
CA ASP A 3 8.76 -0.46 8.59
C ASP A 3 8.75 0.97 8.03
N ILE A 4 9.70 1.29 7.17
CA ILE A 4 9.73 2.57 6.46
C ILE A 4 9.44 2.30 5.00
N ASP A 5 8.29 2.81 4.57
CA ASP A 5 7.85 2.76 3.19
C ASP A 5 8.12 4.10 2.51
N ILE A 6 8.65 4.04 1.30
CA ILE A 6 8.88 5.21 0.46
C ILE A 6 8.18 4.98 -0.87
N ASP A 7 7.23 5.86 -1.19
CA ASP A 7 6.47 5.80 -2.42
C ASP A 7 7.20 6.47 -3.58
N PHE A 8 7.22 5.80 -4.72
CA PHE A 8 7.75 6.32 -5.98
C PHE A 8 6.71 6.16 -7.09
N ALA A 9 6.68 7.09 -8.03
CA ALA A 9 5.94 6.89 -9.28
C ALA A 9 6.48 5.68 -10.05
N ASP A 10 7.82 5.57 -10.13
CA ASP A 10 8.56 4.39 -10.56
C ASP A 10 9.84 4.26 -9.72
N ARG A 11 9.90 3.23 -8.89
CA ARG A 11 11.05 2.96 -8.03
C ARG A 11 12.30 2.53 -8.82
N GLN A 12 12.16 2.08 -10.07
CA GLN A 12 13.28 1.59 -10.86
C GLN A 12 14.33 2.69 -11.05
N HIS A 13 13.91 3.95 -11.22
CA HIS A 13 14.83 5.08 -11.36
C HIS A 13 15.81 5.20 -10.20
N ILE A 14 15.35 5.06 -8.94
CA ILE A 14 16.23 5.15 -7.78
C ILE A 14 17.11 3.91 -7.63
N LEU A 15 16.59 2.74 -8.00
CA LEU A 15 17.34 1.48 -7.96
C LEU A 15 18.47 1.44 -9.02
N ASP A 16 18.29 2.12 -10.15
CA ASP A 16 19.31 2.22 -11.19
C ASP A 16 20.45 3.17 -10.79
N VAL A 17 20.17 4.16 -9.95
CA VAL A 17 21.13 5.20 -9.56
C VAL A 17 21.88 4.85 -8.28
N LEU A 18 21.21 4.24 -7.29
CA LEU A 18 21.80 3.97 -5.99
C LEU A 18 22.24 2.49 -5.85
N PRO A 19 23.50 2.24 -5.48
CA PRO A 19 23.91 0.89 -5.09
C PRO A 19 23.03 0.38 -3.95
N HIS A 20 22.48 -0.81 -4.13
CA HIS A 20 21.58 -1.42 -3.17
C HIS A 20 21.72 -2.95 -3.17
N THR A 21 21.28 -3.60 -2.10
CA THR A 21 21.11 -5.05 -2.01
C THR A 21 19.63 -5.35 -1.83
N ARG A 22 19.07 -6.26 -2.63
CA ARG A 22 17.66 -6.66 -2.50
C ARG A 22 17.46 -7.50 -1.26
N ALA A 23 16.40 -7.22 -0.49
CA ALA A 23 16.03 -8.05 0.65
C ALA A 23 15.49 -9.41 0.19
N THR A 24 15.61 -10.42 1.04
CA THR A 24 15.30 -11.83 0.75
C THR A 24 14.25 -12.35 1.69
N ILE A 25 13.37 -13.18 1.16
CA ILE A 25 12.46 -14.03 1.93
C ILE A 25 12.95 -15.47 1.79
N ILE A 26 13.20 -16.13 2.92
CA ILE A 26 13.59 -17.54 2.96
C ILE A 26 12.49 -18.31 3.68
N ASP A 27 11.77 -19.14 2.97
CA ASP A 27 10.69 -19.96 3.52
C ASP A 27 10.85 -21.44 3.12
N LYS A 28 9.92 -22.29 3.54
CA LYS A 28 9.94 -23.74 3.22
C LYS A 28 9.89 -24.04 1.72
N LYS A 29 9.50 -23.06 0.90
CA LYS A 29 9.42 -23.19 -0.57
C LYS A 29 10.72 -22.76 -1.26
N GLY A 30 11.66 -22.18 -0.50
CA GLY A 30 12.95 -21.75 -1.02
C GLY A 30 13.25 -20.27 -0.78
N VAL A 31 14.13 -19.74 -1.60
CA VAL A 31 14.65 -18.38 -1.54
C VAL A 31 13.98 -17.55 -2.63
N LYS A 32 13.45 -16.37 -2.27
CA LYS A 32 12.87 -15.41 -3.22
C LYS A 32 13.21 -13.98 -2.81
N SER A 33 13.26 -13.07 -3.77
CA SER A 33 13.40 -11.65 -3.50
C SER A 33 12.19 -11.11 -2.76
N HIS A 34 12.42 -10.23 -1.78
CA HIS A 34 11.36 -9.40 -1.20
C HIS A 34 10.81 -8.43 -2.26
N ASN A 35 9.50 -8.26 -2.33
CA ASN A 35 8.88 -7.49 -3.40
C ASN A 35 9.30 -6.01 -3.43
N THR A 36 9.55 -5.42 -2.27
CA THR A 36 9.77 -3.97 -2.09
C THR A 36 11.06 -3.65 -1.36
N GLY A 37 11.53 -4.58 -0.52
CA GLY A 37 12.62 -4.34 0.43
C GLY A 37 14.00 -4.30 -0.18
N VAL A 38 14.76 -3.27 0.19
CA VAL A 38 16.16 -3.10 -0.19
C VAL A 38 16.99 -2.59 0.99
N TYR A 39 18.30 -2.84 0.91
CA TYR A 39 19.32 -2.27 1.81
C TYR A 39 20.24 -1.35 1.00
N PHE A 40 20.38 -0.11 1.43
CA PHE A 40 21.36 0.85 0.89
C PHE A 40 22.68 0.85 1.67
N THR A 41 22.73 0.10 2.77
CA THR A 41 23.96 -0.20 3.50
C THR A 41 24.52 -1.53 3.04
N THR A 42 25.81 -1.76 3.22
CA THR A 42 26.45 -3.04 2.88
C THR A 42 25.80 -4.18 3.65
N ALA A 43 25.15 -5.09 2.94
CA ALA A 43 24.57 -6.31 3.45
C ALA A 43 25.24 -7.54 2.81
N PRO A 44 25.32 -8.71 3.49
CA PRO A 44 25.89 -9.91 2.90
C PRO A 44 25.02 -10.35 1.70
N THR A 45 25.67 -10.62 0.56
CA THR A 45 25.01 -11.00 -0.68
C THR A 45 25.21 -12.46 -1.04
N MET A 46 24.32 -13.00 -1.84
CA MET A 46 24.52 -14.31 -2.47
C MET A 46 25.63 -14.25 -3.53
N PRO A 47 26.34 -15.35 -3.77
CA PRO A 47 27.30 -15.41 -4.87
C PRO A 47 26.62 -15.06 -6.20
N ASN A 48 27.19 -14.13 -6.95
CA ASN A 48 26.73 -13.71 -8.28
C ASN A 48 25.32 -13.10 -8.37
N ASP A 49 24.75 -12.69 -7.23
CA ASP A 49 23.45 -12.00 -7.20
C ASP A 49 23.51 -10.81 -6.23
N ASN A 50 22.78 -9.73 -6.56
CA ASN A 50 22.61 -8.56 -5.70
C ASN A 50 21.48 -8.76 -4.67
N GLN A 51 21.30 -9.98 -4.20
CA GLN A 51 20.29 -10.39 -3.24
C GLN A 51 20.95 -10.72 -1.90
N CYS A 52 20.35 -10.25 -0.80
CA CYS A 52 20.86 -10.54 0.54
C CYS A 52 20.84 -12.06 0.81
N SER A 53 21.92 -12.59 1.38
CA SER A 53 22.01 -14.02 1.74
C SER A 53 21.27 -14.36 3.03
N LEU A 54 20.74 -13.35 3.75
CA LEU A 54 19.94 -13.51 4.97
C LEU A 54 18.47 -13.32 4.67
N ASP A 55 17.62 -14.07 5.36
CA ASP A 55 16.19 -13.72 5.44
C ASP A 55 16.01 -12.31 6.03
N TYR A 56 15.05 -11.54 5.52
CA TYR A 56 14.88 -10.14 5.93
C TYR A 56 14.60 -9.97 7.43
N GLN A 57 13.93 -10.94 8.08
CA GLN A 57 13.68 -10.90 9.54
C GLN A 57 14.96 -11.14 10.32
N VAL A 58 15.82 -12.06 9.84
CA VAL A 58 17.14 -12.32 10.44
C VAL A 58 18.06 -11.10 10.25
N ALA A 59 18.05 -10.52 9.05
CA ALA A 59 18.79 -9.30 8.78
C ALA A 59 18.38 -8.14 9.71
N GLU A 60 17.08 -7.96 9.95
CA GLU A 60 16.57 -6.97 10.90
C GLU A 60 17.07 -7.22 12.34
N GLN A 61 17.06 -8.48 12.80
CA GLN A 61 17.58 -8.84 14.11
C GLN A 61 19.07 -8.54 14.27
N LEU A 62 19.83 -8.63 13.17
CA LEU A 62 21.25 -8.29 13.10
C LEU A 62 21.51 -6.78 12.92
N GLY A 63 20.47 -5.97 12.86
CA GLY A 63 20.57 -4.51 12.79
C GLY A 63 20.65 -3.93 11.37
N TYR A 64 20.44 -4.76 10.33
CA TYR A 64 20.33 -4.23 8.95
C TYR A 64 19.01 -3.47 8.79
N PHE A 65 19.10 -2.27 8.22
CA PHE A 65 17.97 -1.40 8.04
C PHE A 65 17.37 -1.56 6.63
N LYS A 66 16.18 -2.19 6.56
CA LYS A 66 15.43 -2.40 5.33
C LYS A 66 14.54 -1.19 5.03
N LEU A 67 14.57 -0.72 3.79
CA LEU A 67 13.59 0.22 3.25
C LEU A 67 12.68 -0.50 2.26
N ASP A 68 11.38 -0.24 2.33
CA ASP A 68 10.41 -0.71 1.36
C ASP A 68 10.12 0.38 0.32
N LEU A 69 10.54 0.14 -0.92
CA LEU A 69 10.29 1.05 -2.04
C LEU A 69 9.05 0.58 -2.79
N LEU A 70 8.01 1.40 -2.75
CA LEU A 70 6.70 1.09 -3.32
C LEU A 70 6.50 1.80 -4.65
N ASN A 71 5.95 1.09 -5.65
CA ASN A 71 5.47 1.71 -6.87
C ASN A 71 4.04 2.19 -6.67
N VAL A 72 3.84 3.50 -6.68
CA VAL A 72 2.54 4.17 -6.62
C VAL A 72 2.37 4.94 -7.93
N SER A 73 2.02 4.23 -8.99
CA SER A 73 2.02 4.73 -10.38
C SER A 73 1.13 5.96 -10.60
N ILE A 74 0.14 6.19 -9.74
CA ILE A 74 -0.70 7.40 -9.81
C ILE A 74 0.11 8.70 -9.69
N TYR A 75 1.24 8.66 -8.98
CA TYR A 75 2.11 9.83 -8.84
C TYR A 75 2.79 10.26 -10.15
N SER A 76 2.85 9.40 -11.17
CA SER A 76 3.31 9.80 -12.51
C SER A 76 2.41 10.85 -13.16
N GLN A 77 1.15 10.97 -12.72
CA GLN A 77 0.17 11.94 -13.21
C GLN A 77 0.23 13.26 -12.42
N VAL A 78 0.96 13.30 -11.30
CA VAL A 78 1.15 14.50 -10.48
C VAL A 78 2.26 15.35 -11.09
N LYS A 79 1.93 16.54 -11.58
CA LYS A 79 2.86 17.39 -12.36
C LYS A 79 3.90 18.08 -11.50
N THR A 80 3.49 18.58 -10.34
CA THR A 80 4.33 19.35 -9.42
C THR A 80 3.92 19.12 -7.97
N ARG A 81 4.75 19.56 -7.03
CA ARG A 81 4.39 19.58 -5.61
C ARG A 81 3.13 20.41 -5.34
N ILE A 82 3.01 21.57 -5.97
CA ILE A 82 1.81 22.44 -5.82
C ILE A 82 0.58 21.69 -6.29
N HIS A 83 0.64 21.03 -7.46
CA HIS A 83 -0.46 20.21 -7.95
C HIS A 83 -0.85 19.09 -6.97
N LEU A 84 0.13 18.44 -6.32
CA LEU A 84 -0.17 17.45 -5.28
C LEU A 84 -0.89 18.08 -4.08
N GLU A 85 -0.42 19.23 -3.61
CA GLU A 85 -1.02 19.96 -2.50
C GLU A 85 -2.48 20.36 -2.80
N GLU A 86 -2.76 20.80 -4.03
CA GLU A 86 -4.12 21.08 -4.51
C GLU A 86 -5.01 19.82 -4.54
N LEU A 87 -4.48 18.69 -5.05
CA LEU A 87 -5.19 17.42 -5.08
C LEU A 87 -5.50 16.88 -3.68
N VAL A 88 -4.57 17.04 -2.74
CA VAL A 88 -4.76 16.62 -1.35
C VAL A 88 -5.75 17.51 -0.60
N ALA A 89 -5.74 18.81 -0.88
CA ALA A 89 -6.63 19.79 -0.23
C ALA A 89 -8.09 19.70 -0.70
N LYS A 90 -8.32 19.13 -1.89
CA LYS A 90 -9.65 19.05 -2.49
C LYS A 90 -10.41 17.85 -1.92
N ASP A 91 -11.69 18.08 -1.56
CA ASP A 91 -12.59 17.00 -1.15
C ASP A 91 -12.88 16.08 -2.35
N PRO A 92 -12.64 14.75 -2.21
CA PRO A 92 -12.87 13.81 -3.30
C PRO A 92 -14.36 13.68 -3.66
N PRO A 93 -14.67 13.32 -4.91
CA PRO A 93 -16.05 13.10 -5.37
C PRO A 93 -16.59 11.75 -4.85
N TRP A 94 -16.92 11.68 -3.55
CA TRP A 94 -17.33 10.45 -2.84
C TRP A 94 -18.54 9.76 -3.48
N ASP A 95 -19.43 10.49 -4.10
CA ASP A 95 -20.61 9.98 -4.83
C ASP A 95 -20.22 9.12 -6.04
N LYS A 96 -19.10 9.43 -6.71
CA LYS A 96 -18.56 8.63 -7.82
C LYS A 96 -18.12 7.22 -7.38
N LEU A 97 -17.93 6.96 -6.10
CA LEU A 97 -17.68 5.60 -5.58
C LEU A 97 -18.90 4.65 -5.71
N GLN A 98 -20.05 5.15 -6.13
CA GLN A 98 -21.22 4.34 -6.49
C GLN A 98 -21.25 3.98 -7.99
N ASP A 99 -20.32 4.47 -8.78
CA ASP A 99 -20.13 4.11 -10.19
C ASP A 99 -19.01 3.07 -10.33
N GLN A 100 -19.37 1.88 -10.82
CA GLN A 100 -18.41 0.79 -11.03
C GLN A 100 -17.30 1.19 -11.99
N SER A 101 -17.63 1.88 -13.07
CA SER A 101 -16.65 2.27 -14.09
C SER A 101 -15.59 3.23 -13.53
N PHE A 102 -15.97 4.07 -12.58
CA PHE A 102 -15.04 4.94 -11.86
C PHE A 102 -14.20 4.16 -10.84
N VAL A 103 -14.82 3.28 -10.04
CA VAL A 103 -14.11 2.47 -9.03
C VAL A 103 -13.09 1.52 -9.66
N ASP A 104 -13.41 0.95 -10.84
CA ASP A 104 -12.51 0.02 -11.54
C ASP A 104 -11.24 0.70 -12.09
N GLN A 105 -11.19 2.04 -12.14
CA GLN A 105 -10.00 2.81 -12.46
C GLN A 105 -9.15 3.13 -11.23
N LEU A 106 -9.73 3.05 -10.02
CA LEU A 106 -9.08 3.53 -8.81
C LEU A 106 -8.00 2.58 -8.30
N PHE A 107 -6.88 3.16 -7.91
CA PHE A 107 -5.79 2.49 -7.25
C PHE A 107 -6.28 1.67 -6.04
N HIS A 108 -5.89 0.41 -5.97
CA HIS A 108 -6.27 -0.55 -4.93
C HIS A 108 -7.78 -0.84 -4.71
N LEU A 109 -8.67 -0.11 -5.37
CA LEU A 109 -10.11 -0.38 -5.33
C LEU A 109 -10.63 -1.08 -6.59
N ASN A 110 -9.84 -1.09 -7.67
CA ASN A 110 -10.20 -1.79 -8.91
C ASN A 110 -10.54 -3.26 -8.65
N GLY A 111 -11.65 -3.74 -9.24
CA GLY A 111 -12.16 -5.08 -9.02
C GLY A 111 -12.84 -5.32 -7.65
N HIS A 112 -13.01 -4.26 -6.84
CA HIS A 112 -13.62 -4.36 -5.51
C HIS A 112 -14.89 -3.52 -5.34
N PHE A 113 -15.54 -3.18 -6.45
CA PHE A 113 -16.76 -2.38 -6.46
C PHE A 113 -17.85 -2.91 -5.50
N ALA A 114 -18.02 -4.23 -5.41
CA ALA A 114 -19.01 -4.85 -4.53
C ALA A 114 -18.82 -4.46 -3.05
N VAL A 115 -17.58 -4.29 -2.58
CA VAL A 115 -17.29 -3.83 -1.21
C VAL A 115 -17.56 -2.33 -1.09
N VAL A 116 -17.04 -1.54 -2.03
CA VAL A 116 -17.14 -0.08 -2.01
C VAL A 116 -18.59 0.39 -2.12
N SER A 117 -19.36 -0.15 -3.06
CA SER A 117 -20.78 0.20 -3.27
C SER A 117 -21.67 -0.17 -2.08
N LYS A 118 -21.30 -1.23 -1.35
CA LYS A 118 -22.03 -1.66 -0.15
C LYS A 118 -21.73 -0.78 1.05
N LEU A 119 -20.46 -0.48 1.31
CA LEU A 119 -20.02 0.32 2.45
C LEU A 119 -20.25 1.83 2.25
N LYS A 120 -20.26 2.31 1.00
CA LYS A 120 -20.49 3.71 0.62
C LYS A 120 -19.62 4.71 1.41
N PRO A 121 -18.28 4.56 1.37
CA PRO A 121 -17.39 5.42 2.13
C PRO A 121 -17.48 6.87 1.67
N LYS A 122 -17.39 7.81 2.63
CA LYS A 122 -17.48 9.26 2.42
C LYS A 122 -16.31 10.01 3.05
N THR A 123 -15.34 9.30 3.58
CA THR A 123 -14.15 9.87 4.20
C THR A 123 -12.92 9.03 3.87
N ILE A 124 -11.74 9.62 3.99
CA ILE A 124 -10.46 8.91 3.81
C ILE A 124 -10.34 7.73 4.79
N GLU A 125 -10.77 7.92 6.04
CA GLU A 125 -10.75 6.83 7.03
C GLU A 125 -11.67 5.67 6.66
N GLU A 126 -12.86 5.95 6.13
CA GLU A 126 -13.78 4.93 5.65
C GLU A 126 -13.24 4.20 4.41
N VAL A 127 -12.55 4.90 3.49
CA VAL A 127 -11.81 4.26 2.38
C VAL A 127 -10.69 3.35 2.92
N ALA A 128 -9.95 3.79 3.94
CA ALA A 128 -8.95 2.95 4.58
C ALA A 128 -9.56 1.68 5.20
N CYS A 129 -10.74 1.79 5.81
CA CYS A 129 -11.49 0.62 6.28
C CYS A 129 -11.90 -0.31 5.13
N CYS A 130 -12.37 0.22 4.00
CA CYS A 130 -12.66 -0.57 2.80
C CYS A 130 -11.44 -1.33 2.32
N LEU A 131 -10.27 -0.68 2.24
CA LEU A 131 -9.01 -1.31 1.86
C LEU A 131 -8.60 -2.46 2.81
N ALA A 132 -8.88 -2.33 4.10
CA ALA A 132 -8.66 -3.39 5.07
C ALA A 132 -9.67 -4.55 4.92
N ILE A 133 -10.95 -4.25 4.67
CA ILE A 133 -12.04 -5.22 4.50
C ILE A 133 -11.88 -6.05 3.22
N ILE A 134 -11.29 -5.50 2.18
CA ILE A 134 -10.94 -6.24 0.95
C ILE A 134 -10.00 -7.42 1.26
N ARG A 135 -9.21 -7.36 2.34
CA ARG A 135 -8.28 -8.42 2.73
C ARG A 135 -9.00 -9.58 3.45
N PRO A 136 -8.53 -10.84 3.27
CA PRO A 136 -9.22 -12.03 3.80
C PRO A 136 -9.56 -11.94 5.29
N ALA A 137 -8.62 -11.50 6.12
CA ALA A 137 -8.78 -11.45 7.57
C ALA A 137 -9.91 -10.52 8.07
N LYS A 138 -10.38 -9.58 7.24
CA LYS A 138 -11.40 -8.59 7.62
C LYS A 138 -12.65 -8.61 6.75
N ARG A 139 -12.69 -9.51 5.76
CA ARG A 139 -13.82 -9.60 4.82
C ARG A 139 -15.17 -9.83 5.47
N TYR A 140 -15.20 -10.46 6.65
CA TYR A 140 -16.44 -10.69 7.42
C TYR A 140 -17.14 -9.40 7.86
N LEU A 141 -16.43 -8.26 7.87
CA LEU A 141 -16.98 -6.97 8.26
C LEU A 141 -17.79 -6.27 7.15
N VAL A 142 -17.78 -6.78 5.92
CA VAL A 142 -18.44 -6.12 4.78
C VAL A 142 -19.95 -5.91 4.96
N ASP A 143 -20.59 -6.73 5.80
CA ASP A 143 -22.02 -6.68 6.13
C ASP A 143 -22.30 -6.00 7.47
N SER A 144 -21.29 -5.37 8.07
CA SER A 144 -21.40 -4.77 9.39
C SER A 144 -21.66 -3.26 9.32
N GLU A 145 -22.28 -2.72 10.36
CA GLU A 145 -22.44 -1.28 10.54
C GLU A 145 -21.07 -0.61 10.80
N TRP A 146 -20.94 0.66 10.45
CA TRP A 146 -19.71 1.43 10.59
C TRP A 146 -19.17 1.44 12.02
N SER A 147 -20.02 1.49 13.04
CA SER A 147 -19.63 1.42 14.46
C SER A 147 -18.82 0.15 14.78
N LYS A 148 -19.27 -1.00 14.25
CA LYS A 148 -18.58 -2.28 14.41
C LYS A 148 -17.31 -2.32 13.56
N ILE A 149 -17.35 -1.82 12.34
CA ILE A 149 -16.18 -1.74 11.46
C ILE A 149 -15.06 -0.98 12.16
N HIS A 150 -15.33 0.23 12.65
CA HIS A 150 -14.32 1.06 13.32
C HIS A 150 -13.73 0.39 14.58
N SER A 151 -14.51 -0.41 15.31
CA SER A 151 -14.02 -1.09 16.50
C SER A 151 -13.15 -2.31 16.21
N GLU A 152 -13.36 -3.00 15.07
CA GLU A 152 -12.75 -4.32 14.83
C GLU A 152 -11.76 -4.36 13.67
N VAL A 153 -11.84 -3.43 12.70
CA VAL A 153 -11.10 -3.52 11.46
C VAL A 153 -9.58 -3.51 11.66
N TRP A 154 -9.09 -2.78 12.66
CA TRP A 154 -7.66 -2.63 12.95
C TRP A 154 -7.13 -3.65 13.96
N ALA A 155 -7.98 -4.46 14.57
CA ALA A 155 -7.57 -5.50 15.51
C ALA A 155 -6.72 -6.56 14.80
N LYS A 156 -5.58 -6.92 15.41
CA LYS A 156 -4.70 -7.97 14.86
C LYS A 156 -5.43 -9.33 14.90
N PRO A 157 -5.48 -10.07 13.77
CA PRO A 157 -6.04 -11.42 13.74
C PRO A 157 -5.26 -12.37 14.66
N THR A 158 -5.97 -13.26 15.35
CA THR A 158 -5.36 -14.27 16.24
C THR A 158 -4.91 -15.52 15.48
N ASP A 159 -5.43 -15.73 14.27
CA ASP A 159 -5.18 -16.90 13.42
C ASP A 159 -3.97 -16.74 12.46
N GLY A 160 -3.24 -15.62 12.59
CA GLY A 160 -2.09 -15.33 11.73
C GLY A 160 -2.41 -14.95 10.29
N GLN A 161 -3.69 -14.76 9.93
CA GLN A 161 -4.06 -14.30 8.61
C GLN A 161 -3.51 -12.90 8.34
N TYR A 162 -3.20 -12.65 7.06
CA TYR A 162 -2.76 -11.34 6.61
C TYR A 162 -3.87 -10.30 6.77
N TYR A 163 -3.55 -9.22 7.46
CA TYR A 163 -4.42 -8.04 7.62
C TYR A 163 -3.66 -6.76 7.25
N PHE A 164 -4.41 -5.72 6.90
CA PHE A 164 -3.83 -4.45 6.51
C PHE A 164 -3.67 -3.55 7.74
N LYS A 165 -2.45 -3.14 8.07
CA LYS A 165 -2.17 -2.25 9.21
C LYS A 165 -2.78 -0.86 8.97
N LYS A 166 -3.30 -0.22 10.03
CA LYS A 166 -3.98 1.09 9.92
C LYS A 166 -3.11 2.15 9.21
N ALA A 167 -1.84 2.26 9.59
CA ALA A 167 -0.93 3.25 8.98
C ALA A 167 -0.81 3.09 7.46
N HIS A 168 -0.56 1.87 6.97
CA HIS A 168 -0.52 1.60 5.53
C HIS A 168 -1.86 1.85 4.85
N ALA A 169 -2.98 1.42 5.46
CA ALA A 169 -4.30 1.62 4.90
C ALA A 169 -4.65 3.11 4.76
N MET A 170 -4.25 3.94 5.73
CA MET A 170 -4.45 5.40 5.67
C MET A 170 -3.63 6.05 4.56
N SER A 171 -2.36 5.66 4.39
CA SER A 171 -1.51 6.17 3.30
C SER A 171 -2.09 5.82 1.93
N TYR A 172 -2.52 4.57 1.74
CA TYR A 172 -3.17 4.15 0.49
C TYR A 172 -4.54 4.80 0.27
N ALA A 173 -5.33 5.04 1.33
CA ALA A 173 -6.59 5.76 1.21
C ALA A 173 -6.38 7.22 0.77
N MET A 174 -5.32 7.87 1.24
CA MET A 174 -4.92 9.20 0.76
C MET A 174 -4.53 9.16 -0.72
N ALA A 175 -3.77 8.14 -1.15
CA ALA A 175 -3.42 7.96 -2.56
C ALA A 175 -4.67 7.70 -3.42
N VAL A 176 -5.67 6.96 -2.92
CA VAL A 176 -6.98 6.80 -3.59
C VAL A 176 -7.69 8.13 -3.72
N ALA A 177 -7.74 8.96 -2.67
CA ALA A 177 -8.37 10.28 -2.70
C ALA A 177 -7.70 11.20 -3.75
N VAL A 178 -6.37 11.21 -3.80
CA VAL A 178 -5.60 11.92 -4.85
C VAL A 178 -5.98 11.40 -6.24
N HIS A 179 -6.08 10.08 -6.41
CA HIS A 179 -6.45 9.49 -7.70
C HIS A 179 -7.89 9.83 -8.11
N MET A 180 -8.83 9.84 -7.17
CA MET A 180 -10.21 10.29 -7.42
C MET A 180 -10.23 11.74 -7.94
N ASN A 181 -9.43 12.61 -7.32
CA ASN A 181 -9.33 14.00 -7.74
C ASN A 181 -8.63 14.15 -9.11
N LEU A 182 -7.60 13.37 -9.41
CA LEU A 182 -6.96 13.33 -10.73
C LEU A 182 -7.96 12.96 -11.83
N LEU A 183 -8.73 11.90 -11.64
CA LEU A 183 -9.73 11.45 -12.61
C LEU A 183 -10.86 12.48 -12.79
N ASN A 184 -11.23 13.19 -11.71
CA ASN A 184 -12.29 14.19 -11.77
C ASN A 184 -11.87 15.53 -12.39
N PHE A 185 -10.56 15.79 -12.53
CA PHE A 185 -10.04 16.96 -13.25
C PHE A 185 -9.77 16.70 -14.73
N SER A 186 -9.81 15.44 -15.15
CA SER A 186 -9.54 15.06 -16.54
C SER A 186 -10.79 15.13 -17.43
N ASP A 187 -11.95 15.40 -16.82
CA ASP A 187 -13.22 15.68 -17.49
C ASP A 187 -13.44 17.23 -17.58
#